data_aa6844890ed2ec048d5d488c43848c3b
#
_entry.id   aa6844890ed2ec048d5d488c43848c3b
#
_cell.length_a   1.000
_cell.length_b   1.000
_cell.length_c   1.000
_cell.angle_alpha   90.00
_cell.angle_beta   90.00
_cell.angle_gamma   90.00
#
_symmetry.space_group_name_H-M   'P 1'
#
loop_
_entity.id
_entity.type
_entity.pdbx_description
1 polymer ?
#
loop_
_entity_poly.entity_id
_entity_poly.type
_entity_poly.pdbx_seq_one_letter_code
_entity_poly.pdbx_strand_id
1 'polypeptide(L)'
;MQKQPDVVAGVDMGATHIRFCLQTADGAVLHCEKQRTAEVIRSGVVCGVTEMITAQLRHLQVHCRGLVMGFPALVGKDKRTIISTPNLPLQANELRDLAGKLEDALGCPVEFSRDVNLQLSFDVVQHNLQQQEVLAAYLGTGMGFAIWLNGAPWTGAHGVAGELGHIPQGDMTRHCGCGNPGCLETVCSGIVLKQWYEQQPREYAMGDIFSAVPDDPFVQQLLNHAARAIATSVNLFDPDAVILGGGVMDMPGFPREALIVGIKQHLRRPLPHESVKFIPASSSFNGAQGAATLARCRFLPSPCAAPAPAVRG
;
A
#
# COMPACT_ATOMS: atom_id res chain seq x y z
N MET A 1 -15.97 -26.61 27.12
CA MET A 1 -16.08 -25.73 25.92
C MET A 1 -14.77 -25.80 25.16
N GLN A 2 -14.78 -26.24 23.91
CA GLN A 2 -13.58 -26.19 23.08
C GLN A 2 -13.21 -24.72 22.88
N LYS A 3 -11.95 -24.38 23.10
CA LYS A 3 -11.43 -23.03 22.86
C LYS A 3 -11.52 -22.74 21.36
N GLN A 4 -12.22 -21.67 20.99
CA GLN A 4 -12.28 -21.24 19.58
C GLN A 4 -10.87 -20.92 19.08
N PRO A 5 -10.50 -21.30 17.83
CA PRO A 5 -9.23 -20.92 17.25
C PRO A 5 -9.04 -19.41 17.19
N ASP A 6 -7.84 -18.95 17.51
CA ASP A 6 -7.48 -17.54 17.44
C ASP A 6 -7.13 -17.15 16.00
N VAL A 7 -7.67 -16.02 15.53
CA VAL A 7 -7.41 -15.42 14.23
C VAL A 7 -7.12 -13.94 14.36
N VAL A 8 -6.65 -13.33 13.29
CA VAL A 8 -6.56 -11.87 13.13
C VAL A 8 -7.35 -11.41 11.92
N ALA A 9 -7.79 -10.18 11.96
CA ALA A 9 -8.51 -9.52 10.88
C ALA A 9 -7.62 -8.49 10.18
N GLY A 10 -7.71 -8.45 8.85
CA GLY A 10 -7.13 -7.42 8.01
C GLY A 10 -8.20 -6.78 7.14
N VAL A 11 -8.27 -5.46 7.14
CA VAL A 11 -9.20 -4.69 6.31
C VAL A 11 -8.40 -3.69 5.48
N ASP A 12 -8.72 -3.58 4.20
CA ASP A 12 -8.24 -2.54 3.29
C ASP A 12 -9.43 -1.74 2.78
N MET A 13 -9.58 -0.51 3.26
CA MET A 13 -10.67 0.39 2.91
C MET A 13 -10.24 1.36 1.81
N GLY A 14 -10.63 1.07 0.57
CA GLY A 14 -10.53 2.01 -0.53
C GLY A 14 -11.79 2.84 -0.72
N ALA A 15 -11.73 3.88 -1.54
CA ALA A 15 -12.88 4.75 -1.84
C ALA A 15 -14.06 4.00 -2.47
N THR A 16 -13.80 3.03 -3.34
CA THR A 16 -14.83 2.28 -4.08
C THR A 16 -15.11 0.92 -3.45
N HIS A 17 -14.10 0.24 -2.96
CA HIS A 17 -14.21 -1.11 -2.41
C HIS A 17 -13.47 -1.22 -1.09
N ILE A 18 -14.08 -1.98 -0.18
CA ILE A 18 -13.46 -2.49 1.04
C ILE A 18 -13.16 -3.97 0.85
N ARG A 19 -12.00 -4.40 1.32
CA ARG A 19 -11.55 -5.80 1.32
C ARG A 19 -11.30 -6.23 2.74
N PHE A 20 -11.59 -7.47 3.03
CA PHE A 20 -11.45 -8.05 4.36
C PHE A 20 -10.87 -9.46 4.26
N CYS A 21 -9.92 -9.79 5.14
CA CYS A 21 -9.35 -11.12 5.27
C CYS A 21 -9.22 -11.53 6.74
N LEU A 22 -9.42 -12.84 7.01
CA LEU A 22 -9.09 -13.49 8.28
C LEU A 22 -7.91 -14.44 8.07
N GLN A 23 -6.93 -14.36 8.96
CA GLN A 23 -5.76 -15.26 8.97
C GLN A 23 -5.58 -15.92 10.34
N THR A 24 -5.13 -17.18 10.32
CA THR A 24 -4.66 -17.92 11.49
C THR A 24 -3.24 -17.52 11.88
N ALA A 25 -2.76 -18.02 13.02
CA ALA A 25 -1.42 -17.73 13.52
C ALA A 25 -0.29 -18.22 12.59
N ASP A 26 -0.49 -19.32 11.87
CA ASP A 26 0.42 -19.86 10.87
C ASP A 26 0.34 -19.16 9.50
N GLY A 27 -0.60 -18.20 9.37
CA GLY A 27 -0.77 -17.40 8.16
C GLY A 27 -1.72 -17.99 7.13
N ALA A 28 -2.43 -19.08 7.44
CA ALA A 28 -3.46 -19.61 6.55
C ALA A 28 -4.63 -18.63 6.46
N VAL A 29 -5.08 -18.37 5.24
CA VAL A 29 -6.22 -17.51 4.97
C VAL A 29 -7.51 -18.32 5.11
N LEU A 30 -8.34 -17.98 6.09
CA LEU A 30 -9.63 -18.65 6.32
C LEU A 30 -10.76 -18.02 5.52
N HIS A 31 -10.68 -16.71 5.28
CA HIS A 31 -11.70 -15.97 4.57
C HIS A 31 -11.11 -14.72 3.92
N CYS A 32 -11.53 -14.41 2.71
CA CYS A 32 -11.31 -13.13 2.05
C CYS A 32 -12.54 -12.75 1.25
N GLU A 33 -12.94 -11.49 1.36
CA GLU A 33 -14.05 -10.93 0.59
C GLU A 33 -13.78 -9.49 0.14
N LYS A 34 -14.53 -9.05 -0.85
CA LYS A 34 -14.52 -7.70 -1.39
C LYS A 34 -15.96 -7.22 -1.55
N GLN A 35 -16.26 -6.06 -0.98
CA GLN A 35 -17.57 -5.43 -1.04
C GLN A 35 -17.45 -3.98 -1.53
N ARG A 36 -18.55 -3.33 -1.88
CA ARG A 36 -18.57 -1.89 -2.18
C ARG A 36 -18.49 -1.10 -0.88
N THR A 37 -17.55 -0.17 -0.77
CA THR A 37 -17.37 0.67 0.42
C THR A 37 -18.67 1.36 0.83
N ALA A 38 -19.37 1.98 -0.12
CA ALA A 38 -20.63 2.68 0.15
C ALA A 38 -21.74 1.79 0.72
N GLU A 39 -21.75 0.49 0.42
CA GLU A 39 -22.71 -0.47 0.95
C GLU A 39 -22.39 -0.82 2.40
N VAL A 40 -21.11 -1.10 2.68
CA VAL A 40 -20.65 -1.47 4.02
C VAL A 40 -20.82 -0.32 5.01
N ILE A 41 -20.43 0.91 4.63
CA ILE A 41 -20.48 2.05 5.56
C ILE A 41 -21.85 2.80 5.58
N ARG A 42 -22.90 2.25 4.95
CA ARG A 42 -24.23 2.90 4.89
C ARG A 42 -24.77 3.29 6.28
N SER A 43 -24.53 2.46 7.29
CA SER A 43 -24.92 2.68 8.68
C SER A 43 -23.80 3.29 9.54
N GLY A 44 -22.78 3.87 8.91
CA GLY A 44 -21.56 4.35 9.53
C GLY A 44 -20.42 3.33 9.50
N VAL A 45 -19.19 3.82 9.51
CA VAL A 45 -17.99 2.99 9.33
C VAL A 45 -17.82 1.96 10.46
N VAL A 46 -18.07 2.34 11.70
CA VAL A 46 -17.96 1.42 12.86
C VAL A 46 -18.94 0.27 12.74
N CYS A 47 -20.23 0.57 12.51
CA CYS A 47 -21.29 -0.42 12.40
C CYS A 47 -21.00 -1.39 11.25
N GLY A 48 -20.77 -0.88 10.05
CA GLY A 48 -20.57 -1.71 8.87
C GLY A 48 -19.33 -2.61 8.94
N VAL A 49 -18.20 -2.07 9.39
CA VAL A 49 -16.96 -2.87 9.56
C VAL A 49 -17.15 -3.93 10.65
N THR A 50 -17.79 -3.57 11.78
CA THR A 50 -18.05 -4.52 12.85
C THR A 50 -18.98 -5.65 12.40
N GLU A 51 -20.07 -5.33 11.69
CA GLU A 51 -21.01 -6.33 11.16
C GLU A 51 -20.32 -7.28 10.19
N MET A 52 -19.55 -6.75 9.24
CA MET A 52 -18.81 -7.54 8.26
C MET A 52 -17.86 -8.54 8.94
N ILE A 53 -17.08 -8.08 9.92
CA ILE A 53 -16.12 -8.93 10.64
C ILE A 53 -16.83 -9.95 11.52
N THR A 54 -17.79 -9.50 12.36
CA THR A 54 -18.45 -10.38 13.35
C THR A 54 -19.33 -11.45 12.70
N ALA A 55 -19.91 -11.19 11.53
CA ALA A 55 -20.65 -12.19 10.77
C ALA A 55 -19.75 -13.39 10.43
N GLN A 56 -18.53 -13.14 9.94
CA GLN A 56 -17.59 -14.20 9.57
C GLN A 56 -16.97 -14.89 10.80
N LEU A 57 -16.67 -14.15 11.86
CA LEU A 57 -16.17 -14.75 13.12
C LEU A 57 -17.17 -15.75 13.71
N ARG A 58 -18.46 -15.40 13.68
CA ARG A 58 -19.54 -16.32 14.15
C ARG A 58 -19.69 -17.51 13.21
N HIS A 59 -19.70 -17.29 11.90
CA HIS A 59 -19.84 -18.36 10.91
C HIS A 59 -18.71 -19.40 11.02
N LEU A 60 -17.47 -18.94 11.18
CA LEU A 60 -16.30 -19.79 11.28
C LEU A 60 -16.00 -20.29 12.70
N GLN A 61 -16.76 -19.81 13.70
CA GLN A 61 -16.57 -20.13 15.13
C GLN A 61 -15.13 -19.85 15.61
N VAL A 62 -14.57 -18.70 15.23
CA VAL A 62 -13.20 -18.26 15.57
C VAL A 62 -13.23 -17.00 16.43
N HIS A 63 -12.12 -16.73 17.12
CA HIS A 63 -11.95 -15.57 17.99
C HIS A 63 -10.92 -14.59 17.41
N CYS A 64 -11.30 -13.33 17.22
CA CYS A 64 -10.41 -12.29 16.71
C CYS A 64 -9.49 -11.76 17.81
N ARG A 65 -8.18 -11.80 17.58
CA ARG A 65 -7.15 -11.29 18.51
C ARG A 65 -6.69 -9.89 18.21
N GLY A 66 -7.04 -9.35 17.04
CA GLY A 66 -6.71 -7.99 16.66
C GLY A 66 -7.04 -7.69 15.20
N LEU A 67 -7.25 -6.41 14.93
CA LEU A 67 -7.54 -5.86 13.61
C LEU A 67 -6.45 -4.89 13.18
N VAL A 68 -5.94 -5.04 11.96
CA VAL A 68 -5.26 -3.94 11.26
C VAL A 68 -6.16 -3.48 10.11
N MET A 69 -6.40 -2.17 10.03
CA MET A 69 -7.23 -1.59 9.00
C MET A 69 -6.44 -0.53 8.20
N GLY A 70 -6.42 -0.67 6.88
CA GLY A 70 -5.75 0.22 5.96
C GLY A 70 -6.66 1.27 5.37
N PHE A 71 -6.05 2.43 5.15
CA PHE A 71 -6.69 3.58 4.53
C PHE A 71 -5.75 4.27 3.54
N PRO A 72 -6.27 4.85 2.45
CA PRO A 72 -5.55 5.86 1.65
C PRO A 72 -5.57 7.19 2.41
N ALA A 73 -4.78 7.27 3.49
CA ALA A 73 -4.86 8.32 4.49
C ALA A 73 -3.51 8.58 5.15
N LEU A 74 -3.37 9.73 5.78
CA LEU A 74 -2.29 9.97 6.74
C LEU A 74 -2.68 9.35 8.07
N VAL A 75 -1.90 8.36 8.52
CA VAL A 75 -2.06 7.68 9.80
C VAL A 75 -0.99 8.16 10.77
N GLY A 76 -1.40 8.54 11.97
CA GLY A 76 -0.49 8.98 13.02
C GLY A 76 0.49 7.88 13.46
N LYS A 77 1.60 8.29 14.08
CA LYS A 77 2.62 7.37 14.61
C LYS A 77 2.06 6.41 15.66
N ASP A 78 0.99 6.81 16.36
CA ASP A 78 0.26 5.99 17.32
C ASP A 78 -0.50 4.83 16.66
N LYS A 79 -0.61 4.80 15.33
CA LYS A 79 -1.37 3.85 14.53
C LYS A 79 -2.87 3.79 14.91
N ARG A 80 -3.39 4.82 15.54
CA ARG A 80 -4.76 4.91 16.04
C ARG A 80 -5.49 6.15 15.54
N THR A 81 -4.73 7.18 15.19
CA THR A 81 -5.27 8.46 14.72
C THR A 81 -5.18 8.53 13.19
N ILE A 82 -6.30 8.83 12.56
CA ILE A 82 -6.35 9.17 11.13
C ILE A 82 -6.32 10.69 11.05
N ILE A 83 -5.25 11.22 10.44
CA ILE A 83 -4.99 12.67 10.36
C ILE A 83 -5.76 13.28 9.20
N SER A 84 -5.80 12.58 8.06
CA SER A 84 -6.44 13.07 6.82
C SER A 84 -6.80 11.90 5.90
N THR A 85 -8.00 11.98 5.29
CA THR A 85 -8.51 10.99 4.32
C THR A 85 -9.05 11.70 3.08
N PRO A 86 -8.21 12.30 2.23
CA PRO A 86 -8.69 13.16 1.15
C PRO A 86 -9.59 12.45 0.13
N ASN A 87 -9.47 11.14 0.02
CA ASN A 87 -10.13 10.33 -1.02
C ASN A 87 -11.19 9.36 -0.46
N LEU A 88 -11.57 9.45 0.82
CA LEU A 88 -12.61 8.60 1.41
C LEU A 88 -13.88 9.38 1.71
N PRO A 89 -15.06 8.77 1.53
CA PRO A 89 -16.35 9.41 1.83
C PRO A 89 -16.68 9.36 3.34
N LEU A 90 -15.69 9.68 4.20
CA LEU A 90 -15.82 9.67 5.65
C LEU A 90 -15.79 11.09 6.21
N GLN A 91 -16.67 11.37 7.16
CA GLN A 91 -16.73 12.67 7.83
C GLN A 91 -15.74 12.71 9.01
N ALA A 92 -15.26 13.90 9.37
CA ALA A 92 -14.32 14.07 10.46
C ALA A 92 -14.82 13.53 11.83
N ASN A 93 -16.13 13.57 12.08
CA ASN A 93 -16.75 13.01 13.28
C ASN A 93 -16.73 11.47 13.31
N GLU A 94 -16.77 10.80 12.16
CA GLU A 94 -16.66 9.35 12.03
C GLU A 94 -15.24 8.87 12.32
N LEU A 95 -14.24 9.69 11.96
CA LEU A 95 -12.81 9.40 12.19
C LEU A 95 -12.38 9.64 13.65
N ARG A 96 -13.15 10.46 14.39
CA ARG A 96 -12.83 10.76 15.80
C ARG A 96 -12.91 9.50 16.62
N ASP A 97 -11.78 9.11 17.23
CA ASP A 97 -11.63 7.90 18.06
C ASP A 97 -12.16 6.62 17.37
N LEU A 98 -11.95 6.52 16.08
CA LEU A 98 -12.41 5.37 15.30
C LEU A 98 -11.80 4.06 15.81
N ALA A 99 -10.53 4.07 16.22
CA ALA A 99 -9.86 2.89 16.79
C ALA A 99 -10.55 2.42 18.07
N GLY A 100 -10.79 3.32 19.04
CA GLY A 100 -11.46 2.97 20.30
C GLY A 100 -12.87 2.43 20.07
N LYS A 101 -13.66 3.07 19.21
CA LYS A 101 -15.02 2.60 18.87
C LYS A 101 -15.03 1.20 18.24
N LEU A 102 -14.06 0.90 17.37
CA LEU A 102 -13.93 -0.44 16.77
C LEU A 102 -13.45 -1.46 17.80
N GLU A 103 -12.55 -1.08 18.72
CA GLU A 103 -12.11 -1.95 19.82
C GLU A 103 -13.27 -2.33 20.75
N ASP A 104 -14.08 -1.35 21.15
CA ASP A 104 -15.25 -1.58 21.99
C ASP A 104 -16.26 -2.52 21.30
N ALA A 105 -16.46 -2.36 19.99
CA ALA A 105 -17.41 -3.16 19.22
C ALA A 105 -16.90 -4.57 18.90
N LEU A 106 -15.60 -4.76 18.67
CA LEU A 106 -15.00 -6.04 18.28
C LEU A 106 -14.40 -6.83 19.45
N GLY A 107 -14.14 -6.18 20.58
CA GLY A 107 -13.50 -6.78 21.75
C GLY A 107 -12.03 -7.16 21.53
N CYS A 108 -11.33 -6.52 20.58
CA CYS A 108 -9.93 -6.77 20.29
C CYS A 108 -9.20 -5.47 19.90
N PRO A 109 -7.87 -5.39 20.07
CA PRO A 109 -7.10 -4.20 19.70
C PRO A 109 -7.16 -3.90 18.20
N VAL A 110 -7.15 -2.60 17.87
CA VAL A 110 -7.24 -2.08 16.48
C VAL A 110 -6.07 -1.15 16.20
N GLU A 111 -5.35 -1.41 15.11
CA GLU A 111 -4.34 -0.50 14.56
C GLU A 111 -4.68 -0.09 13.13
N PHE A 112 -4.31 1.14 12.75
CA PHE A 112 -4.44 1.65 11.40
C PHE A 112 -3.10 1.66 10.66
N SER A 113 -3.15 1.53 9.36
CA SER A 113 -1.98 1.61 8.48
C SER A 113 -2.33 2.31 7.17
N ARG A 114 -1.32 2.82 6.48
CA ARG A 114 -1.48 3.28 5.11
C ARG A 114 -1.64 2.08 4.18
N ASP A 115 -2.45 2.22 3.15
CA ASP A 115 -2.72 1.19 2.14
C ASP A 115 -1.44 0.67 1.46
N VAL A 116 -0.51 1.55 1.11
CA VAL A 116 0.79 1.18 0.52
C VAL A 116 1.66 0.31 1.44
N ASN A 117 1.58 0.52 2.76
CA ASN A 117 2.31 -0.30 3.73
C ASN A 117 1.69 -1.70 3.85
N LEU A 118 0.38 -1.82 3.70
CA LEU A 118 -0.30 -3.12 3.66
C LEU A 118 0.12 -3.89 2.42
N GLN A 119 0.14 -3.24 1.27
CA GLN A 119 0.56 -3.85 0.03
C GLN A 119 2.00 -4.33 0.10
N LEU A 120 2.92 -3.47 0.58
CA LEU A 120 4.31 -3.85 0.81
C LEU A 120 4.44 -5.06 1.75
N SER A 121 3.70 -5.08 2.87
CA SER A 121 3.76 -6.18 3.83
C SER A 121 3.33 -7.52 3.22
N PHE A 122 2.32 -7.49 2.35
CA PHE A 122 1.90 -8.66 1.60
C PHE A 122 3.00 -9.11 0.62
N ASP A 123 3.49 -8.19 -0.21
CA ASP A 123 4.50 -8.49 -1.23
C ASP A 123 5.80 -9.03 -0.62
N VAL A 124 6.26 -8.44 0.49
CA VAL A 124 7.44 -8.90 1.24
C VAL A 124 7.30 -10.36 1.68
N VAL A 125 6.12 -10.76 2.17
CA VAL A 125 5.87 -12.16 2.57
C VAL A 125 5.78 -13.07 1.37
N GLN A 126 5.08 -12.67 0.30
CA GLN A 126 4.92 -13.49 -0.91
C GLN A 126 6.26 -13.79 -1.59
N HIS A 127 7.19 -12.84 -1.55
CA HIS A 127 8.51 -12.97 -2.18
C HIS A 127 9.62 -13.43 -1.21
N ASN A 128 9.28 -13.77 0.05
CA ASN A 128 10.23 -14.20 1.10
C ASN A 128 11.33 -13.16 1.38
N LEU A 129 10.95 -11.87 1.44
CA LEU A 129 11.88 -10.74 1.61
C LEU A 129 11.89 -10.16 3.04
N GLN A 130 11.34 -10.87 4.04
CA GLN A 130 11.13 -10.33 5.40
C GLN A 130 12.40 -9.88 6.10
N GLN A 131 13.55 -10.47 5.74
CA GLN A 131 14.87 -10.17 6.31
C GLN A 131 15.72 -9.25 5.43
N GLN A 132 15.14 -8.69 4.36
CA GLN A 132 15.79 -7.80 3.41
C GLN A 132 15.30 -6.37 3.58
N GLU A 133 16.11 -5.40 3.14
CA GLU A 133 15.72 -4.02 3.01
C GLU A 133 15.00 -3.83 1.65
N VAL A 134 13.74 -3.44 1.67
CA VAL A 134 12.90 -3.43 0.47
C VAL A 134 12.23 -2.07 0.28
N LEU A 135 12.26 -1.57 -0.94
CA LEU A 135 11.42 -0.45 -1.37
C LEU A 135 10.30 -0.97 -2.25
N ALA A 136 9.15 -0.31 -2.23
CA ALA A 136 8.07 -0.60 -3.17
C ALA A 136 7.54 0.68 -3.81
N ALA A 137 7.40 0.66 -5.13
CA ALA A 137 6.83 1.74 -5.92
C ALA A 137 5.57 1.22 -6.63
N TYR A 138 4.43 1.82 -6.29
CA TYR A 138 3.11 1.43 -6.80
C TYR A 138 2.53 2.59 -7.64
N LEU A 139 2.72 2.53 -8.95
CA LEU A 139 2.15 3.50 -9.87
C LEU A 139 0.69 3.12 -10.17
N GLY A 140 -0.20 3.73 -9.42
CA GLY A 140 -1.65 3.57 -9.52
C GLY A 140 -2.34 4.89 -9.88
N THR A 141 -3.46 5.20 -9.22
CA THR A 141 -4.12 6.51 -9.31
C THR A 141 -3.15 7.65 -9.00
N GLY A 142 -2.34 7.48 -7.93
CA GLY A 142 -1.21 8.32 -7.58
C GLY A 142 0.11 7.55 -7.72
N MET A 143 1.17 8.09 -7.09
CA MET A 143 2.48 7.45 -6.96
C MET A 143 2.68 6.97 -5.50
N GLY A 144 2.19 5.76 -5.21
CA GLY A 144 2.39 5.12 -3.90
C GLY A 144 3.83 4.65 -3.73
N PHE A 145 4.36 4.80 -2.51
CA PHE A 145 5.69 4.31 -2.17
C PHE A 145 5.73 3.87 -0.70
N ALA A 146 6.42 2.77 -0.44
CA ALA A 146 6.59 2.25 0.90
C ALA A 146 7.98 1.68 1.09
N ILE A 147 8.42 1.62 2.34
CA ILE A 147 9.78 1.27 2.75
C ILE A 147 9.68 0.18 3.81
N TRP A 148 10.41 -0.91 3.62
CA TRP A 148 10.54 -2.02 4.58
C TRP A 148 11.96 -2.06 5.09
N LEU A 149 12.14 -1.79 6.36
CA LEU A 149 13.44 -1.78 7.03
C LEU A 149 13.34 -2.56 8.35
N ASN A 150 14.39 -3.33 8.69
CA ASN A 150 14.46 -4.06 9.95
C ASN A 150 13.23 -4.96 10.21
N GLY A 151 12.72 -5.62 9.17
CA GLY A 151 11.62 -6.57 9.29
C GLY A 151 10.22 -5.96 9.46
N ALA A 152 10.04 -4.66 9.20
CA ALA A 152 8.76 -3.96 9.31
C ALA A 152 8.63 -2.78 8.34
N PRO A 153 7.40 -2.33 8.02
CA PRO A 153 7.20 -1.07 7.31
C PRO A 153 7.76 0.11 8.12
N TRP A 154 8.66 0.87 7.48
CA TRP A 154 9.22 2.07 8.08
C TRP A 154 8.32 3.28 7.83
N THR A 155 7.77 3.85 8.90
CA THR A 155 6.80 4.94 8.82
C THR A 155 7.38 6.32 9.16
N GLY A 156 8.65 6.38 9.58
CA GLY A 156 9.32 7.63 9.95
C GLY A 156 8.84 8.23 11.28
N ALA A 157 9.24 9.47 11.51
CA ALA A 157 8.97 10.17 12.78
C ALA A 157 7.49 10.52 12.98
N HIS A 158 6.76 10.77 11.90
CA HIS A 158 5.38 11.28 11.91
C HIS A 158 4.37 10.33 11.24
N GLY A 159 4.78 9.12 10.86
CA GLY A 159 3.90 8.15 10.17
C GLY A 159 3.82 8.34 8.65
N VAL A 160 4.59 9.25 8.06
CA VAL A 160 4.45 9.69 6.66
C VAL A 160 5.71 9.40 5.80
N ALA A 161 6.61 8.54 6.25
CA ALA A 161 7.74 8.15 5.41
C ALA A 161 7.25 7.46 4.12
N GLY A 162 7.98 7.66 3.02
CA GLY A 162 7.61 7.08 1.74
C GLY A 162 6.66 7.94 0.89
N GLU A 163 6.60 9.24 1.10
CA GLU A 163 5.82 10.17 0.27
C GLU A 163 6.55 10.56 -1.02
N LEU A 164 7.02 9.54 -1.78
CA LEU A 164 7.77 9.73 -3.03
C LEU A 164 6.97 10.52 -4.09
N GLY A 165 5.65 10.33 -4.13
CA GLY A 165 4.78 11.08 -5.03
C GLY A 165 4.80 12.60 -4.79
N HIS A 166 5.23 13.04 -3.60
CA HIS A 166 5.21 14.45 -3.20
C HIS A 166 6.60 15.11 -3.19
N ILE A 167 7.65 14.44 -3.68
CA ILE A 167 8.94 15.12 -3.88
C ILE A 167 8.83 16.17 -4.98
N PRO A 168 9.56 17.31 -4.87
CA PRO A 168 9.60 18.35 -5.90
C PRO A 168 10.35 17.83 -7.13
N GLN A 169 9.65 17.58 -8.22
CA GLN A 169 10.22 16.97 -9.44
C GLN A 169 9.71 17.60 -10.71
N GLY A 170 8.68 18.39 -10.61
CA GLY A 170 7.95 18.77 -11.76
C GLY A 170 7.79 20.27 -11.97
N ASP A 171 6.89 20.55 -12.86
CA ASP A 171 6.46 21.88 -13.24
C ASP A 171 5.73 22.55 -12.05
N MET A 172 6.32 23.64 -11.55
CA MET A 172 5.77 24.42 -10.43
C MET A 172 4.42 25.07 -10.73
N THR A 173 3.96 25.07 -11.99
CA THR A 173 2.62 25.53 -12.36
C THR A 173 1.53 24.50 -12.09
N ARG A 174 1.90 23.23 -11.84
CA ARG A 174 0.96 22.14 -11.56
C ARG A 174 0.76 21.98 -10.06
N HIS A 175 -0.48 22.17 -9.61
CA HIS A 175 -0.84 22.00 -8.20
C HIS A 175 -1.16 20.54 -7.88
N CYS A 176 -0.60 20.05 -6.77
CA CYS A 176 -0.88 18.73 -6.21
C CYS A 176 -2.02 18.78 -5.19
N GLY A 177 -2.75 17.70 -5.04
CA GLY A 177 -3.79 17.55 -4.01
C GLY A 177 -3.29 17.69 -2.58
N CYS A 178 -1.96 17.55 -2.34
CA CYS A 178 -1.36 17.81 -1.03
C CYS A 178 -1.21 19.29 -0.67
N GLY A 179 -1.51 20.22 -1.61
CA GLY A 179 -1.39 21.67 -1.43
C GLY A 179 -0.10 22.27 -2.00
N ASN A 180 0.92 21.47 -2.32
CA ASN A 180 2.16 21.96 -2.90
C ASN A 180 2.11 21.98 -4.43
N PRO A 181 2.83 22.91 -5.11
CA PRO A 181 3.05 22.82 -6.54
C PRO A 181 4.24 21.87 -6.85
N GLY A 182 4.29 21.34 -8.07
CA GLY A 182 5.45 20.66 -8.63
C GLY A 182 5.77 19.29 -8.02
N CYS A 183 4.84 18.63 -7.35
CA CYS A 183 5.05 17.26 -6.87
C CYS A 183 5.22 16.27 -8.03
N LEU A 184 6.02 15.22 -7.84
CA LEU A 184 6.18 14.12 -8.81
C LEU A 184 4.82 13.59 -9.31
N GLU A 185 3.86 13.41 -8.42
CA GLU A 185 2.52 12.88 -8.74
C GLU A 185 1.76 13.72 -9.78
N THR A 186 2.08 15.01 -9.92
CA THR A 186 1.48 15.89 -10.94
C THR A 186 2.01 15.64 -12.37
N VAL A 187 3.05 14.83 -12.52
CA VAL A 187 3.66 14.46 -13.81
C VAL A 187 3.81 12.95 -13.99
N CYS A 188 3.64 12.18 -12.92
CA CYS A 188 3.85 10.73 -12.92
C CYS A 188 2.79 10.04 -12.02
N SER A 189 1.59 9.84 -12.56
CA SER A 189 0.49 9.14 -11.89
C SER A 189 -0.58 8.69 -12.89
N GLY A 190 -1.46 7.78 -12.48
CA GLY A 190 -2.59 7.34 -13.27
C GLY A 190 -3.62 8.46 -13.52
N ILE A 191 -3.77 9.41 -12.58
CA ILE A 191 -4.61 10.60 -12.81
C ILE A 191 -4.07 11.42 -13.97
N VAL A 192 -2.77 11.67 -14.00
CA VAL A 192 -2.13 12.45 -15.07
C VAL A 192 -2.21 11.73 -16.41
N LEU A 193 -2.00 10.40 -16.40
CA LEU A 193 -2.17 9.56 -17.59
C LEU A 193 -3.60 9.63 -18.13
N LYS A 194 -4.59 9.55 -17.24
CA LYS A 194 -6.01 9.70 -17.61
C LYS A 194 -6.31 11.08 -18.17
N GLN A 195 -5.86 12.14 -17.51
CA GLN A 195 -6.05 13.52 -17.98
C GLN A 195 -5.46 13.74 -19.38
N TRP A 196 -4.24 13.23 -19.61
CA TRP A 196 -3.61 13.30 -20.92
C TRP A 196 -4.40 12.51 -21.98
N TYR A 197 -4.88 11.31 -21.64
CA TYR A 197 -5.68 10.50 -22.54
C TYR A 197 -6.99 11.20 -22.96
N GLU A 198 -7.64 11.88 -22.02
CA GLU A 198 -8.92 12.56 -22.22
C GLU A 198 -8.82 13.94 -22.94
N GLN A 199 -7.60 14.48 -23.14
CA GLN A 199 -7.41 15.79 -23.80
C GLN A 199 -7.86 15.80 -25.26
N GLN A 200 -7.90 14.66 -25.92
CA GLN A 200 -8.35 14.52 -27.30
C GLN A 200 -8.90 13.13 -27.56
N PRO A 201 -9.82 12.96 -28.56
CA PRO A 201 -10.32 11.65 -28.95
C PRO A 201 -9.17 10.70 -29.31
N ARG A 202 -9.28 9.44 -28.91
CA ARG A 202 -8.32 8.38 -29.19
C ARG A 202 -9.00 7.20 -29.88
N GLU A 203 -8.27 6.54 -30.76
CA GLU A 203 -8.75 5.33 -31.48
C GLU A 203 -8.53 4.04 -30.68
N TYR A 204 -7.94 4.11 -29.49
CA TYR A 204 -7.61 2.99 -28.60
C TYR A 204 -8.16 3.24 -27.19
N ALA A 205 -8.41 2.16 -26.44
CA ALA A 205 -8.86 2.25 -25.05
C ALA A 205 -7.73 2.76 -24.13
N MET A 206 -8.10 3.43 -23.03
CA MET A 206 -7.13 3.92 -22.05
C MET A 206 -6.20 2.80 -21.53
N GLY A 207 -6.73 1.58 -21.38
CA GLY A 207 -5.96 0.42 -20.94
C GLY A 207 -4.86 -0.02 -21.89
N ASP A 208 -4.93 0.37 -23.17
CA ASP A 208 -4.02 -0.05 -24.23
C ASP A 208 -2.95 1.00 -24.56
N ILE A 209 -2.85 2.08 -23.80
CA ILE A 209 -1.95 3.22 -24.06
C ILE A 209 -0.51 2.74 -24.35
N PHE A 210 0.04 1.87 -23.51
CA PHE A 210 1.43 1.42 -23.63
C PHE A 210 1.68 0.52 -24.84
N SER A 211 0.64 -0.12 -25.38
CA SER A 211 0.71 -0.90 -26.61
C SER A 211 0.45 -0.04 -27.83
N ALA A 212 -0.48 0.92 -27.74
CA ALA A 212 -0.90 1.73 -28.86
C ALA A 212 0.08 2.85 -29.22
N VAL A 213 0.66 3.51 -28.21
CA VAL A 213 1.53 4.67 -28.39
C VAL A 213 2.77 4.63 -27.50
N PRO A 214 3.57 3.54 -27.53
CA PRO A 214 4.72 3.37 -26.64
C PRO A 214 5.74 4.49 -26.76
N ASP A 215 5.90 5.07 -27.95
CA ASP A 215 6.90 6.11 -28.24
C ASP A 215 6.37 7.54 -28.09
N ASP A 216 5.14 7.72 -27.62
CA ASP A 216 4.59 9.05 -27.41
C ASP A 216 5.44 9.81 -26.37
N PRO A 217 5.80 11.08 -26.62
CA PRO A 217 6.66 11.86 -25.72
C PRO A 217 6.13 11.95 -24.29
N PHE A 218 4.81 11.99 -24.09
CA PHE A 218 4.20 12.01 -22.78
C PHE A 218 4.43 10.68 -22.04
N VAL A 219 4.22 9.54 -22.72
CA VAL A 219 4.44 8.20 -22.18
C VAL A 219 5.90 8.03 -21.77
N GLN A 220 6.84 8.44 -22.63
CA GLN A 220 8.27 8.39 -22.36
C GLN A 220 8.68 9.30 -21.19
N GLN A 221 8.10 10.50 -21.08
CA GLN A 221 8.36 11.39 -19.95
C GLN A 221 7.81 10.82 -18.64
N LEU A 222 6.61 10.24 -18.62
CA LEU A 222 6.04 9.59 -17.45
C LEU A 222 6.97 8.48 -16.93
N LEU A 223 7.45 7.61 -17.83
CA LEU A 223 8.42 6.55 -17.48
C LEU A 223 9.75 7.11 -16.95
N ASN A 224 10.25 8.18 -17.56
CA ASN A 224 11.50 8.81 -17.13
C ASN A 224 11.36 9.45 -15.74
N HIS A 225 10.22 10.12 -15.44
CA HIS A 225 9.95 10.65 -14.11
C HIS A 225 9.89 9.52 -13.07
N ALA A 226 9.19 8.42 -13.35
CA ALA A 226 9.17 7.25 -12.48
C ALA A 226 10.58 6.68 -12.25
N ALA A 227 11.33 6.47 -13.32
CA ALA A 227 12.69 5.91 -13.28
C ALA A 227 13.62 6.76 -12.39
N ARG A 228 13.65 8.07 -12.58
CA ARG A 228 14.50 8.99 -11.81
C ARG A 228 14.10 9.03 -10.33
N ALA A 229 12.81 9.06 -10.01
CA ALA A 229 12.36 9.09 -8.64
C ALA A 229 12.68 7.78 -7.90
N ILE A 230 12.43 6.63 -8.53
CA ILE A 230 12.77 5.32 -7.96
C ILE A 230 14.29 5.18 -7.79
N ALA A 231 15.09 5.58 -8.80
CA ALA A 231 16.55 5.54 -8.70
C ALA A 231 17.09 6.44 -7.58
N THR A 232 16.49 7.62 -7.37
CA THR A 232 16.83 8.49 -6.24
C THR A 232 16.60 7.76 -4.91
N SER A 233 15.47 7.09 -4.77
CA SER A 233 15.16 6.32 -3.55
C SER A 233 16.15 5.16 -3.36
N VAL A 234 16.48 4.43 -4.42
CA VAL A 234 17.48 3.34 -4.37
C VAL A 234 18.85 3.86 -3.95
N ASN A 235 19.31 4.98 -4.50
CA ASN A 235 20.60 5.59 -4.12
C ASN A 235 20.63 6.11 -2.68
N LEU A 236 19.45 6.45 -2.09
CA LEU A 236 19.35 6.95 -0.71
C LEU A 236 19.24 5.83 0.34
N PHE A 237 18.53 4.75 0.00
CA PHE A 237 18.23 3.68 0.95
C PHE A 237 19.06 2.41 0.77
N ASP A 238 19.74 2.26 -0.38
CA ASP A 238 20.55 1.08 -0.74
C ASP A 238 19.85 -0.26 -0.44
N PRO A 239 18.65 -0.52 -1.03
CA PRO A 239 17.86 -1.70 -0.71
C PRO A 239 18.38 -2.95 -1.43
N ASP A 240 18.06 -4.13 -0.87
CA ASP A 240 18.26 -5.42 -1.55
C ASP A 240 17.33 -5.59 -2.76
N ALA A 241 16.10 -5.08 -2.64
CA ALA A 241 15.09 -5.22 -3.67
C ALA A 241 14.15 -4.00 -3.79
N VAL A 242 13.64 -3.81 -5.01
CA VAL A 242 12.56 -2.86 -5.31
C VAL A 242 11.38 -3.62 -5.90
N ILE A 243 10.23 -3.51 -5.26
CA ILE A 243 8.96 -4.05 -5.77
C ILE A 243 8.32 -3.00 -6.65
N LEU A 244 7.90 -3.41 -7.85
CA LEU A 244 7.28 -2.54 -8.87
C LEU A 244 5.87 -3.03 -9.18
N GLY A 245 4.86 -2.18 -8.97
CA GLY A 245 3.46 -2.55 -9.18
C GLY A 245 2.52 -1.36 -9.28
N GLY A 246 1.23 -1.65 -9.12
CA GLY A 246 0.15 -0.67 -9.22
C GLY A 246 -0.55 -0.67 -10.57
N GLY A 247 -1.80 -0.20 -10.59
CA GLY A 247 -2.70 -0.38 -11.72
C GLY A 247 -2.20 0.17 -13.05
N VAL A 248 -1.31 1.15 -13.08
CA VAL A 248 -0.68 1.64 -14.31
C VAL A 248 0.39 0.65 -14.80
N MET A 249 1.20 0.09 -13.88
CA MET A 249 2.21 -0.90 -14.23
C MET A 249 1.62 -2.26 -14.62
N ASP A 250 0.35 -2.50 -14.28
CA ASP A 250 -0.40 -3.71 -14.61
C ASP A 250 -1.21 -3.58 -15.92
N MET A 251 -1.17 -2.40 -16.56
CA MET A 251 -1.79 -2.19 -17.87
C MET A 251 -1.11 -3.04 -18.95
N PRO A 252 -1.88 -3.56 -19.92
CA PRO A 252 -1.33 -4.27 -21.09
C PRO A 252 -0.24 -3.46 -21.79
N GLY A 253 0.88 -4.12 -22.10
CA GLY A 253 1.99 -3.48 -22.80
C GLY A 253 2.83 -2.51 -21.97
N PHE A 254 2.61 -2.37 -20.65
CA PHE A 254 3.46 -1.52 -19.81
C PHE A 254 4.93 -1.94 -19.93
N PRO A 255 5.85 -1.03 -20.31
CA PRO A 255 7.23 -1.37 -20.64
C PRO A 255 8.10 -1.51 -19.38
N ARG A 256 7.85 -2.55 -18.58
CA ARG A 256 8.52 -2.78 -17.28
C ARG A 256 10.04 -2.87 -17.42
N GLU A 257 10.54 -3.57 -18.45
CA GLU A 257 11.97 -3.70 -18.69
C GLU A 257 12.61 -2.35 -19.05
N ALA A 258 11.94 -1.53 -19.86
CA ALA A 258 12.42 -0.19 -20.19
C ALA A 258 12.46 0.71 -18.95
N LEU A 259 11.48 0.62 -18.06
CA LEU A 259 11.50 1.30 -16.76
C LEU A 259 12.71 0.87 -15.93
N ILE A 260 12.98 -0.43 -15.80
CA ILE A 260 14.12 -0.97 -15.04
C ILE A 260 15.45 -0.49 -15.65
N VAL A 261 15.59 -0.51 -16.97
CA VAL A 261 16.76 0.04 -17.66
C VAL A 261 16.93 1.53 -17.34
N GLY A 262 15.84 2.30 -17.41
CA GLY A 262 15.85 3.72 -17.05
C GLY A 262 16.24 3.97 -15.59
N ILE A 263 15.75 3.18 -14.66
CA ILE A 263 16.17 3.24 -13.25
C ILE A 263 17.67 3.00 -13.14
N LYS A 264 18.17 1.89 -13.70
CA LYS A 264 19.59 1.51 -13.65
C LYS A 264 20.54 2.56 -14.23
N GLN A 265 20.11 3.32 -15.25
CA GLN A 265 20.92 4.42 -15.81
C GLN A 265 21.25 5.51 -14.78
N HIS A 266 20.42 5.68 -13.75
CA HIS A 266 20.57 6.70 -12.71
C HIS A 266 21.14 6.15 -11.39
N LEU A 267 21.43 4.85 -11.30
CA LEU A 267 22.00 4.26 -10.10
C LEU A 267 23.52 4.48 -10.02
N ARG A 268 23.98 4.72 -8.78
CA ARG A 268 25.42 4.79 -8.50
C ARG A 268 26.09 3.47 -8.84
N ARG A 269 27.27 3.52 -9.46
CA ARG A 269 28.07 2.34 -9.81
C ARG A 269 29.26 2.19 -8.86
N PRO A 270 29.71 0.96 -8.60
CA PRO A 270 29.13 -0.32 -9.03
C PRO A 270 27.85 -0.69 -8.25
N LEU A 271 27.71 -0.21 -7.02
CA LEU A 271 26.55 -0.45 -6.15
C LEU A 271 25.73 0.84 -5.94
N PRO A 272 24.42 0.73 -5.89
CA PRO A 272 23.54 -0.46 -5.95
C PRO A 272 23.25 -0.97 -7.38
N HIS A 273 23.80 -0.36 -8.42
CA HIS A 273 23.49 -0.68 -9.84
C HIS A 273 23.53 -2.18 -10.18
N GLU A 274 24.53 -2.92 -9.64
CA GLU A 274 24.73 -4.34 -9.97
C GLU A 274 24.00 -5.28 -9.02
N SER A 275 23.65 -4.83 -7.79
CA SER A 275 23.13 -5.68 -6.74
C SER A 275 21.60 -5.65 -6.56
N VAL A 276 20.97 -4.46 -6.77
CA VAL A 276 19.54 -4.30 -6.50
C VAL A 276 18.69 -5.16 -7.43
N LYS A 277 17.72 -5.86 -6.82
CA LYS A 277 16.76 -6.71 -7.54
C LYS A 277 15.47 -5.94 -7.80
N PHE A 278 14.85 -6.15 -8.97
CA PHE A 278 13.53 -5.61 -9.30
C PHE A 278 12.53 -6.77 -9.36
N ILE A 279 11.44 -6.66 -8.61
CA ILE A 279 10.46 -7.73 -8.40
C ILE A 279 9.06 -7.19 -8.72
N PRO A 280 8.22 -7.91 -9.47
CA PRO A 280 6.84 -7.47 -9.68
C PRO A 280 6.02 -7.61 -8.40
N ALA A 281 5.12 -6.67 -8.15
CA ALA A 281 4.12 -6.79 -7.08
C ALA A 281 3.15 -7.94 -7.34
N SER A 282 2.53 -8.43 -6.28
CA SER A 282 1.62 -9.59 -6.30
C SER A 282 0.15 -9.18 -6.55
N SER A 283 -0.79 -10.09 -6.34
CA SER A 283 -2.19 -10.03 -6.75
C SER A 283 -3.09 -8.95 -6.11
N SER A 284 -4.34 -8.87 -6.58
CA SER A 284 -5.33 -7.83 -6.24
C SER A 284 -5.89 -7.83 -4.80
N PHE A 285 -5.64 -8.89 -4.00
CA PHE A 285 -6.08 -8.97 -2.58
C PHE A 285 -5.00 -8.58 -1.58
N ASN A 286 -3.85 -8.16 -2.03
CA ASN A 286 -2.68 -7.87 -1.22
C ASN A 286 -2.92 -6.87 -0.07
N GLY A 287 -3.75 -5.84 -0.23
CA GLY A 287 -4.05 -4.87 0.82
C GLY A 287 -4.64 -5.52 2.09
N ALA A 288 -5.76 -6.24 1.97
CA ALA A 288 -6.39 -6.89 3.12
C ALA A 288 -5.55 -8.04 3.69
N GLN A 289 -4.90 -8.83 2.83
CA GLN A 289 -3.98 -9.89 3.27
C GLN A 289 -2.74 -9.30 3.95
N GLY A 290 -2.21 -8.19 3.45
CA GLY A 290 -1.12 -7.45 4.08
C GLY A 290 -1.51 -6.90 5.46
N ALA A 291 -2.73 -6.37 5.60
CA ALA A 291 -3.29 -5.95 6.88
C ALA A 291 -3.39 -7.11 7.87
N ALA A 292 -3.92 -8.27 7.43
CA ALA A 292 -4.00 -9.46 8.26
C ALA A 292 -2.59 -9.98 8.63
N THR A 293 -1.61 -9.91 7.72
CA THR A 293 -0.22 -10.26 7.99
C THR A 293 0.39 -9.35 9.06
N LEU A 294 0.18 -8.03 8.97
CA LEU A 294 0.63 -7.10 10.02
C LEU A 294 -0.08 -7.37 11.35
N ALA A 295 -1.40 -7.61 11.33
CA ALA A 295 -2.15 -7.97 12.52
C ALA A 295 -1.62 -9.25 13.18
N ARG A 296 -1.27 -10.25 12.38
CA ARG A 296 -0.68 -11.50 12.86
C ARG A 296 0.64 -11.26 13.57
N CYS A 297 1.55 -10.50 12.95
CA CYS A 297 2.85 -10.18 13.57
C CYS A 297 2.68 -9.36 14.87
N ARG A 298 1.60 -8.59 14.99
CA ARG A 298 1.37 -7.69 16.12
C ARG A 298 0.63 -8.34 17.27
N PHE A 299 -0.43 -9.12 16.98
CA PHE A 299 -1.39 -9.56 17.97
C PHE A 299 -1.41 -11.07 18.24
N LEU A 300 -0.70 -11.86 17.44
CA LEU A 300 -0.54 -13.29 17.68
C LEU A 300 0.92 -13.61 18.02
N PRO A 301 1.16 -14.50 19.00
CA PRO A 301 2.52 -14.93 19.29
C PRO A 301 3.10 -15.64 18.06
N SER A 302 4.17 -15.07 17.52
CA SER A 302 4.86 -15.66 16.36
C SER A 302 5.65 -16.89 16.82
N PRO A 303 5.52 -18.06 16.15
CA PRO A 303 6.41 -19.19 16.41
C PRO A 303 7.87 -18.92 15.99
N CYS A 304 8.16 -17.77 15.37
CA CYS A 304 9.46 -17.40 14.83
C CYS A 304 9.82 -15.93 15.11
N ALA A 305 9.75 -15.50 16.36
CA ALA A 305 10.53 -14.34 16.79
C ALA A 305 11.84 -14.87 17.39
N ALA A 306 12.84 -15.12 16.54
CA ALA A 306 14.22 -15.14 17.02
C ALA A 306 14.49 -13.77 17.66
N PRO A 307 15.07 -13.69 18.87
CA PRO A 307 15.40 -12.42 19.49
C PRO A 307 16.31 -11.65 18.54
N ALA A 308 16.00 -10.37 18.33
CA ALA A 308 16.87 -9.49 17.59
C ALA A 308 18.29 -9.60 18.15
N PRO A 309 19.33 -9.75 17.30
CA PRO A 309 20.70 -9.79 17.79
C PRO A 309 20.95 -8.49 18.57
N ALA A 310 21.45 -8.66 19.81
CA ALA A 310 21.82 -7.54 20.63
C ALA A 310 22.80 -6.66 19.84
N VAL A 311 22.46 -5.40 19.68
CA VAL A 311 23.35 -4.40 19.10
C VAL A 311 24.59 -4.39 19.99
N ARG A 312 25.70 -4.93 19.50
CA ARG A 312 27.00 -4.76 20.13
C ARG A 312 27.42 -3.33 19.82
N GLY A 313 27.53 -2.52 20.87
CA GLY A 313 28.06 -1.18 20.83
C GLY A 313 29.53 -1.12 20.43
#